data_2643b723dff8ab98a4900b29b2b7d5f2
#
_entry.id   2643b723dff8ab98a4900b29b2b7d5f2
#
_cell.length_a   1.000
_cell.length_b   1.000
_cell.length_c   1.000
_cell.angle_alpha   90.00
_cell.angle_beta   90.00
_cell.angle_gamma   90.00
#
_symmetry.space_group_name_H-M   'P 1'
#
loop_
_entity.id
_entity.type
_entity.pdbx_description
1 polymer ?
#
loop_
_entity_poly.entity_id
_entity_poly.type
_entity_poly.pdbx_seq_one_letter_code
_entity_poly.pdbx_strand_id
1 'polypeptide(L)'
;MRLIPALFSSALMVAAIPLGQAARPNVILVMTDDQGYPELSAHGNPVLNTPFLDRLHTQSVRFIDYHASPMCTPTRGSLMTGLDPARHGAINVSSGRTLLRANLPTMADLLREQGYRTGIFGKWHLGDNYPYRPQDRGFEETLWFPSSHIGSVPDHWGNNYFDDTYRWNGKRKRFTGYCTDIFFDHAIDWIKRSAAAGEPFFAYLPTNTPHGPFYAPDEDIEVMEEMVANARLPRMTPRTKSNLVRYLAMIRNVDTNMGRLMAFLDESGLAENTILLFMTDNGSTFGHAYFPAGMRGRKTELWEGGHRVPCFVRWPGGGLGKPRDIGGLTQTQDLLPTLLDLCDAKTECEFDGISLAPAMRGQADVPAERMLVTNYSRMPGSLDFPTPDSPSILRRNGGAVLWKRWRMLRDSELYNLKTDPLQKKNVIDNHPEVAAKMRTHLDKWWASVGDIANEPQRVIIGSDAENPMMLTACEWLDVFIDQQGQIRRGDQKNGYWELDVTQAGRYEFELRRWPREADLPLGAGYNGEGALPIRQARLFINRNMTIQPVKPSDKAATFTVTLPKGQARLHTWFAESRTNPICGAYYVYVKRL
;
A
#
# COMPACT_ATOMS: atom_id res chain seq x y z
N MET A 1 -33.10 -7.52 -84.95
CA MET A 1 -32.85 -6.69 -83.78
C MET A 1 -32.63 -7.61 -82.59
N ARG A 2 -31.40 -7.90 -82.24
CA ARG A 2 -31.05 -8.72 -81.05
C ARG A 2 -30.38 -7.78 -80.04
N LEU A 3 -30.98 -7.63 -78.85
CA LEU A 3 -30.48 -6.88 -77.72
C LEU A 3 -29.42 -7.72 -76.95
N ILE A 4 -28.24 -7.17 -76.76
CA ILE A 4 -27.15 -7.72 -75.94
C ILE A 4 -27.28 -7.11 -74.55
N PRO A 5 -27.34 -7.88 -73.47
CA PRO A 5 -27.28 -7.31 -72.10
C PRO A 5 -25.85 -7.00 -71.69
N ALA A 6 -25.60 -5.79 -71.23
CA ALA A 6 -24.35 -5.37 -70.64
C ALA A 6 -24.19 -5.94 -69.22
N LEU A 7 -23.13 -6.71 -69.01
CA LEU A 7 -22.69 -7.18 -67.68
C LEU A 7 -21.96 -6.04 -66.96
N PHE A 8 -22.54 -5.54 -65.87
CA PHE A 8 -21.89 -4.68 -64.92
C PHE A 8 -21.05 -5.57 -63.95
N SER A 9 -19.74 -5.49 -64.10
CA SER A 9 -18.78 -6.13 -63.17
C SER A 9 -18.58 -5.16 -61.99
N SER A 10 -19.18 -5.47 -60.84
CA SER A 10 -18.95 -4.78 -59.57
C SER A 10 -17.61 -5.22 -59.01
N ALA A 11 -16.57 -4.42 -59.14
CA ALA A 11 -15.32 -4.63 -58.42
C ALA A 11 -15.51 -4.33 -56.94
N LEU A 12 -15.52 -5.37 -56.12
CA LEU A 12 -15.43 -5.24 -54.64
C LEU A 12 -14.06 -4.67 -54.32
N MET A 13 -13.97 -3.38 -53.94
CA MET A 13 -12.78 -2.80 -53.28
C MET A 13 -12.73 -3.40 -51.87
N VAL A 14 -11.89 -4.38 -51.69
CA VAL A 14 -11.45 -4.79 -50.34
C VAL A 14 -10.55 -3.66 -49.82
N ALA A 15 -11.10 -2.83 -48.95
CA ALA A 15 -10.32 -1.86 -48.22
C ALA A 15 -9.29 -2.64 -47.40
N ALA A 16 -8.00 -2.48 -47.72
CA ALA A 16 -6.91 -2.99 -46.90
C ALA A 16 -7.02 -2.28 -45.52
N ILE A 17 -7.43 -3.02 -44.51
CA ILE A 17 -7.31 -2.59 -43.11
C ILE A 17 -5.81 -2.37 -42.90
N PRO A 18 -5.37 -1.17 -42.50
CA PRO A 18 -3.96 -0.96 -42.17
C PRO A 18 -3.59 -1.99 -41.11
N LEU A 19 -2.46 -2.67 -41.26
CA LEU A 19 -1.86 -3.52 -40.24
C LEU A 19 -1.77 -2.67 -38.98
N GLY A 20 -2.76 -2.84 -38.10
CA GLY A 20 -2.95 -2.03 -36.91
C GLY A 20 -1.72 -2.15 -36.04
N GLN A 21 -1.25 -1.02 -35.59
CA GLN A 21 -0.36 -0.94 -34.43
C GLN A 21 -0.90 -1.94 -33.40
N ALA A 22 -0.05 -2.90 -32.96
CA ALA A 22 -0.47 -3.92 -32.00
C ALA A 22 -1.18 -3.22 -30.83
N ALA A 23 -2.40 -3.65 -30.50
CA ALA A 23 -3.18 -3.00 -29.45
C ALA A 23 -2.36 -2.96 -28.15
N ARG A 24 -2.27 -1.78 -27.53
CA ARG A 24 -1.55 -1.64 -26.26
C ARG A 24 -2.06 -2.67 -25.25
N PRO A 25 -1.18 -3.32 -24.47
CA PRO A 25 -1.62 -4.31 -23.50
C PRO A 25 -2.43 -3.69 -22.37
N ASN A 26 -3.42 -4.40 -21.88
CA ASN A 26 -4.02 -4.08 -20.59
C ASN A 26 -3.05 -4.41 -19.46
N VAL A 27 -3.20 -3.76 -18.32
CA VAL A 27 -2.39 -4.02 -17.12
C VAL A 27 -3.29 -4.31 -15.95
N ILE A 28 -3.10 -5.45 -15.31
CA ILE A 28 -3.72 -5.81 -14.02
C ILE A 28 -2.60 -6.07 -13.03
N LEU A 29 -2.58 -5.29 -11.94
CA LEU A 29 -1.63 -5.43 -10.86
C LEU A 29 -2.37 -5.83 -9.59
N VAL A 30 -2.14 -7.05 -9.11
CA VAL A 30 -2.68 -7.56 -7.85
C VAL A 30 -1.58 -7.53 -6.81
N MET A 31 -1.86 -6.90 -5.67
CA MET A 31 -0.92 -6.83 -4.55
C MET A 31 -1.62 -7.20 -3.24
N THR A 32 -1.08 -8.19 -2.54
CA THR A 32 -1.57 -8.58 -1.21
C THR A 32 -0.83 -7.83 -0.11
N ASP A 33 -1.43 -7.76 1.08
CA ASP A 33 -0.97 -7.01 2.25
C ASP A 33 -0.53 -7.95 3.36
N ASP A 34 0.75 -7.93 3.74
CA ASP A 34 1.33 -8.79 4.79
C ASP A 34 1.48 -10.28 4.44
N GLN A 35 1.28 -10.66 3.20
CA GLN A 35 1.63 -11.99 2.70
C GLN A 35 3.11 -11.98 2.30
N GLY A 36 3.90 -12.87 2.86
CA GLY A 36 5.32 -12.94 2.51
C GLY A 36 5.63 -14.01 1.46
N TYR A 37 6.92 -14.18 1.19
CA TYR A 37 7.44 -15.22 0.31
C TYR A 37 7.02 -16.64 0.74
N PRO A 38 6.95 -16.97 2.06
CA PRO A 38 6.56 -18.30 2.53
C PRO A 38 5.12 -18.73 2.19
N GLU A 39 4.20 -17.78 1.99
CA GLU A 39 2.77 -18.07 1.91
C GLU A 39 2.30 -18.35 0.48
N LEU A 40 3.01 -19.25 -0.20
CA LEU A 40 2.64 -19.85 -1.50
C LEU A 40 3.03 -21.31 -1.51
N SER A 41 2.15 -22.21 -1.98
CA SER A 41 2.52 -23.62 -2.12
C SER A 41 3.63 -23.84 -3.14
N ALA A 42 3.71 -23.03 -4.20
CA ALA A 42 4.82 -23.03 -5.14
C ALA A 42 6.19 -22.73 -4.49
N HIS A 43 6.22 -22.09 -3.32
CA HIS A 43 7.43 -21.83 -2.55
C HIS A 43 7.69 -22.86 -1.45
N GLY A 44 6.96 -23.99 -1.47
CA GLY A 44 7.14 -25.10 -0.55
C GLY A 44 6.41 -24.97 0.78
N ASN A 45 5.37 -24.13 0.88
CA ASN A 45 4.55 -24.01 2.07
C ASN A 45 3.95 -25.38 2.44
N PRO A 46 4.15 -25.89 3.69
CA PRO A 46 3.73 -27.23 4.07
C PRO A 46 2.25 -27.34 4.47
N VAL A 47 1.53 -26.23 4.52
CA VAL A 47 0.14 -26.17 5.03
C VAL A 47 -0.80 -25.61 3.97
N LEU A 48 -0.41 -24.46 3.41
CA LEU A 48 -1.26 -23.70 2.50
C LEU A 48 -1.21 -24.31 1.09
N ASN A 49 -2.38 -24.46 0.49
CA ASN A 49 -2.53 -24.82 -0.93
C ASN A 49 -3.08 -23.60 -1.69
N THR A 50 -2.33 -23.13 -2.68
CA THR A 50 -2.66 -21.94 -3.51
C THR A 50 -2.67 -22.31 -5.00
N PRO A 51 -3.61 -23.19 -5.46
CA PRO A 51 -3.56 -23.76 -6.79
C PRO A 51 -3.65 -22.73 -7.92
N PHE A 52 -4.33 -21.62 -7.72
CA PHE A 52 -4.48 -20.59 -8.74
C PHE A 52 -3.25 -19.68 -8.83
N LEU A 53 -2.67 -19.30 -7.71
CA LEU A 53 -1.38 -18.59 -7.67
C LEU A 53 -0.24 -19.48 -8.15
N ASP A 54 -0.27 -20.78 -7.87
CA ASP A 54 0.69 -21.76 -8.41
C ASP A 54 0.55 -21.90 -9.93
N ARG A 55 -0.69 -21.90 -10.46
CA ARG A 55 -0.94 -21.85 -11.89
C ARG A 55 -0.33 -20.58 -12.49
N LEU A 56 -0.57 -19.42 -11.90
CA LEU A 56 0.03 -18.17 -12.36
C LEU A 56 1.56 -18.24 -12.32
N HIS A 57 2.14 -18.72 -11.22
CA HIS A 57 3.58 -18.93 -11.06
C HIS A 57 4.17 -19.79 -12.18
N THR A 58 3.49 -20.88 -12.60
CA THR A 58 3.96 -21.76 -13.68
C THR A 58 3.77 -21.17 -15.07
N GLN A 59 3.04 -20.06 -15.22
CA GLN A 59 2.79 -19.37 -16.49
C GLN A 59 3.51 -18.02 -16.58
N SER A 60 4.34 -17.67 -15.62
CA SER A 60 4.90 -16.32 -15.46
C SER A 60 6.43 -16.27 -15.59
N VAL A 61 6.91 -15.09 -15.95
CA VAL A 61 8.27 -14.65 -15.62
C VAL A 61 8.27 -14.32 -14.12
N ARG A 62 9.28 -14.84 -13.39
CA ARG A 62 9.38 -14.74 -11.93
C ARG A 62 10.68 -14.08 -11.52
N PHE A 63 10.59 -13.07 -10.66
CA PHE A 63 11.80 -12.44 -10.08
C PHE A 63 12.17 -13.18 -8.81
N ILE A 64 13.26 -13.97 -8.85
CA ILE A 64 13.62 -14.87 -7.75
C ILE A 64 14.39 -14.19 -6.60
N ASP A 65 14.86 -12.96 -6.80
CA ASP A 65 15.53 -12.11 -5.79
C ASP A 65 14.91 -10.70 -5.84
N TYR A 66 13.58 -10.63 -5.55
CA TYR A 66 12.80 -9.41 -5.61
C TYR A 66 12.51 -8.88 -4.21
N HIS A 67 12.73 -7.57 -4.04
CA HIS A 67 12.66 -6.89 -2.75
C HIS A 67 11.66 -5.74 -2.75
N ALA A 68 10.81 -5.75 -1.72
CA ALA A 68 9.96 -4.62 -1.33
C ALA A 68 10.57 -3.89 -0.13
N SER A 69 9.93 -2.82 0.33
CA SER A 69 10.21 -2.30 1.66
C SER A 69 9.64 -3.26 2.72
N PRO A 70 10.20 -3.32 3.95
CA PRO A 70 9.65 -4.19 5.00
C PRO A 70 8.33 -3.69 5.59
N MET A 71 7.65 -2.76 4.93
CA MET A 71 6.40 -2.12 5.33
C MET A 71 5.56 -1.68 4.14
N CYS A 72 4.22 -1.66 4.32
CA CYS A 72 3.24 -1.42 3.26
C CYS A 72 3.36 -0.03 2.60
N THR A 73 3.27 1.07 3.33
CA THR A 73 3.26 2.42 2.75
C THR A 73 4.51 2.74 1.92
N PRO A 74 5.75 2.50 2.41
CA PRO A 74 6.94 2.73 1.59
C PRO A 74 6.95 1.91 0.29
N THR A 75 6.53 0.64 0.34
CA THR A 75 6.41 -0.19 -0.86
C THR A 75 5.39 0.36 -1.85
N ARG A 76 4.20 0.76 -1.35
CA ARG A 76 3.11 1.30 -2.20
C ARG A 76 3.52 2.62 -2.85
N GLY A 77 4.21 3.50 -2.11
CA GLY A 77 4.79 4.72 -2.68
C GLY A 77 5.83 4.43 -3.76
N SER A 78 6.75 3.49 -3.50
CA SER A 78 7.75 3.07 -4.48
C SER A 78 7.14 2.43 -5.73
N LEU A 79 6.09 1.61 -5.58
CA LEU A 79 5.36 1.02 -6.71
C LEU A 79 4.71 2.10 -7.59
N MET A 80 4.06 3.08 -6.96
CA MET A 80 3.33 4.13 -7.69
C MET A 80 4.25 5.15 -8.35
N THR A 81 5.46 5.37 -7.85
CA THR A 81 6.34 6.46 -8.34
C THR A 81 7.64 5.98 -8.98
N GLY A 82 8.04 4.72 -8.80
CA GLY A 82 9.37 4.24 -9.23
C GLY A 82 10.54 4.82 -8.43
N LEU A 83 10.24 5.47 -7.28
CA LEU A 83 11.22 6.18 -6.46
C LEU A 83 11.47 5.48 -5.13
N ASP A 84 12.61 5.81 -4.53
CA ASP A 84 12.97 5.41 -3.16
C ASP A 84 12.03 6.06 -2.13
N PRO A 85 11.68 5.37 -1.02
CA PRO A 85 10.87 5.93 0.05
C PRO A 85 11.32 7.29 0.55
N ALA A 86 12.63 7.52 0.66
CA ALA A 86 13.18 8.80 1.06
C ALA A 86 12.86 9.95 0.06
N ARG A 87 12.67 9.63 -1.23
CA ARG A 87 12.32 10.61 -2.26
C ARG A 87 10.82 10.84 -2.36
N HIS A 88 10.01 9.78 -2.27
CA HIS A 88 8.56 9.94 -2.42
C HIS A 88 7.84 10.36 -1.13
N GLY A 89 8.50 10.32 0.05
CA GLY A 89 8.05 10.92 1.30
C GLY A 89 7.11 10.07 2.15
N ALA A 90 6.48 9.02 1.61
CA ALA A 90 5.62 8.10 2.35
C ALA A 90 6.50 7.01 3.03
N ILE A 91 7.07 7.33 4.18
CA ILE A 91 8.14 6.55 4.82
C ILE A 91 7.70 5.70 6.01
N ASN A 92 6.45 5.83 6.46
CA ASN A 92 5.89 5.06 7.57
C ASN A 92 4.40 4.80 7.33
N VAL A 93 3.81 3.89 8.09
CA VAL A 93 2.41 3.42 7.96
C VAL A 93 1.39 4.31 8.66
N SER A 94 1.82 5.29 9.45
CA SER A 94 1.00 6.23 10.20
C SER A 94 1.86 7.38 10.71
N SER A 95 1.39 8.10 11.72
CA SER A 95 2.19 9.11 12.44
C SER A 95 2.59 10.29 11.54
N GLY A 96 1.67 10.73 10.66
CA GLY A 96 1.88 11.87 9.75
C GLY A 96 2.93 11.63 8.67
N ARG A 97 3.28 10.36 8.38
CA ARG A 97 4.35 10.01 7.43
C ARG A 97 3.90 9.03 6.35
N THR A 98 2.60 9.04 6.06
CA THR A 98 1.97 8.20 5.02
C THR A 98 1.78 8.93 3.70
N LEU A 99 1.87 10.26 3.71
CA LEU A 99 1.53 11.09 2.56
C LEU A 99 2.61 11.00 1.47
N LEU A 100 2.19 10.60 0.27
CA LEU A 100 3.01 10.68 -0.93
C LEU A 100 3.21 12.14 -1.31
N ARG A 101 4.44 12.57 -1.69
CA ARG A 101 4.66 13.96 -2.14
C ARG A 101 3.67 14.33 -3.25
N ALA A 102 2.98 15.45 -3.07
CA ALA A 102 1.88 15.87 -3.93
C ALA A 102 2.29 16.17 -5.39
N ASN A 103 3.53 16.57 -5.61
CA ASN A 103 4.08 16.94 -6.92
C ASN A 103 4.62 15.77 -7.75
N LEU A 104 4.61 14.55 -7.23
CA LEU A 104 5.10 13.38 -7.95
C LEU A 104 3.96 12.75 -8.75
N PRO A 105 4.11 12.47 -10.04
CA PRO A 105 3.13 11.67 -10.79
C PRO A 105 3.16 10.22 -10.31
N THR A 106 2.01 9.57 -10.36
CA THR A 106 1.88 8.14 -10.05
C THR A 106 1.83 7.29 -11.33
N MET A 107 1.97 5.97 -11.18
CA MET A 107 1.75 5.01 -12.26
C MET A 107 0.39 5.23 -12.95
N ALA A 108 -0.66 5.54 -12.19
CA ALA A 108 -1.98 5.80 -12.75
C ALA A 108 -2.03 7.13 -13.53
N ASP A 109 -1.37 8.18 -13.03
CA ASP A 109 -1.27 9.46 -13.78
C ASP A 109 -0.57 9.22 -15.13
N LEU A 110 0.59 8.57 -15.12
CA LEU A 110 1.40 8.33 -16.31
C LEU A 110 0.69 7.43 -17.35
N LEU A 111 0.01 6.38 -16.91
CA LEU A 111 -0.75 5.52 -17.82
C LEU A 111 -2.01 6.23 -18.35
N ARG A 112 -2.70 7.02 -17.54
CA ARG A 112 -3.84 7.82 -17.99
C ARG A 112 -3.44 8.83 -19.05
N GLU A 113 -2.29 9.49 -18.91
CA GLU A 113 -1.72 10.38 -19.93
C GLU A 113 -1.48 9.67 -21.27
N GLN A 114 -1.25 8.35 -21.23
CA GLN A 114 -1.11 7.50 -22.41
C GLN A 114 -2.47 6.94 -22.92
N GLY A 115 -3.60 7.40 -22.37
CA GLY A 115 -4.93 6.98 -22.78
C GLY A 115 -5.43 5.67 -22.18
N TYR A 116 -4.84 5.23 -21.08
CA TYR A 116 -5.39 4.10 -20.31
C TYR A 116 -6.56 4.56 -19.44
N ARG A 117 -7.61 3.75 -19.37
CA ARG A 117 -8.58 3.81 -18.28
C ARG A 117 -7.89 3.32 -17.00
N THR A 118 -8.16 3.93 -15.86
CA THR A 118 -7.45 3.62 -14.62
C THR A 118 -8.43 3.34 -13.49
N GLY A 119 -8.25 2.21 -12.79
CA GLY A 119 -9.12 1.80 -11.68
C GLY A 119 -8.32 1.24 -10.50
N ILE A 120 -8.76 1.56 -9.26
CA ILE A 120 -8.24 0.98 -8.02
C ILE A 120 -9.37 0.32 -7.23
N PHE A 121 -9.10 -0.89 -6.70
CA PHE A 121 -10.06 -1.69 -5.95
C PHE A 121 -9.38 -2.29 -4.72
N GLY A 122 -9.44 -1.57 -3.57
CA GLY A 122 -8.85 -2.00 -2.30
C GLY A 122 -8.05 -0.93 -1.56
N LYS A 123 -6.93 -1.32 -0.96
CA LYS A 123 -6.10 -0.48 -0.08
C LYS A 123 -5.27 0.54 -0.86
N TRP A 124 -5.35 1.82 -0.47
CA TRP A 124 -4.47 2.87 -1.01
C TRP A 124 -3.25 3.13 -0.14
N HIS A 125 -3.45 3.66 1.06
CA HIS A 125 -2.45 3.89 2.10
C HIS A 125 -1.33 4.90 1.72
N LEU A 126 -1.65 5.92 0.92
CA LEU A 126 -0.72 6.99 0.51
C LEU A 126 -1.29 8.40 0.75
N GLY A 127 -2.25 8.50 1.69
CA GLY A 127 -2.94 9.72 2.09
C GLY A 127 -4.44 9.68 1.79
N ASP A 128 -5.23 10.29 2.68
CA ASP A 128 -6.68 10.11 2.74
C ASP A 128 -7.45 11.38 2.35
N ASN A 129 -6.75 12.50 2.17
CA ASN A 129 -7.30 13.80 1.84
C ASN A 129 -6.73 14.33 0.52
N TYR A 130 -7.38 15.34 -0.06
CA TYR A 130 -6.87 16.04 -1.24
C TYR A 130 -5.47 16.66 -0.96
N PRO A 131 -4.50 16.52 -1.88
CA PRO A 131 -4.53 15.88 -3.21
C PRO A 131 -3.99 14.44 -3.19
N TYR A 132 -4.06 13.74 -2.08
CA TYR A 132 -3.41 12.45 -1.86
C TYR A 132 -4.32 11.25 -2.11
N ARG A 133 -5.65 11.47 -2.31
CA ARG A 133 -6.63 10.38 -2.55
C ARG A 133 -6.41 9.72 -3.91
N PRO A 134 -6.81 8.46 -4.13
CA PRO A 134 -6.64 7.77 -5.41
C PRO A 134 -7.19 8.57 -6.61
N GLN A 135 -8.37 9.17 -6.47
CA GLN A 135 -8.98 9.98 -7.53
C GLN A 135 -8.21 11.27 -7.86
N ASP A 136 -7.38 11.76 -6.94
CA ASP A 136 -6.50 12.91 -7.16
C ASP A 136 -5.14 12.47 -7.72
N ARG A 137 -4.90 11.16 -7.79
CA ARG A 137 -3.64 10.50 -8.15
C ARG A 137 -3.79 9.59 -9.36
N GLY A 138 -4.60 10.00 -10.33
CA GLY A 138 -4.70 9.41 -11.63
C GLY A 138 -5.72 8.29 -11.79
N PHE A 139 -6.41 7.83 -10.75
CA PHE A 139 -7.44 6.80 -10.86
C PHE A 139 -8.82 7.40 -11.16
N GLU A 140 -9.45 6.95 -12.25
CA GLU A 140 -10.79 7.40 -12.69
C GLU A 140 -11.91 6.62 -11.98
N GLU A 141 -11.73 5.29 -11.79
CA GLU A 141 -12.63 4.46 -10.99
C GLU A 141 -11.95 4.13 -9.67
N THR A 142 -12.63 4.39 -8.54
CA THR A 142 -12.03 4.17 -7.23
C THR A 142 -13.00 3.47 -6.28
N LEU A 143 -12.63 2.29 -5.81
CA LEU A 143 -13.28 1.60 -4.70
C LEU A 143 -12.22 1.28 -3.65
N TRP A 144 -12.20 2.02 -2.55
CA TRP A 144 -11.10 1.97 -1.61
C TRP A 144 -11.50 2.30 -0.17
N PHE A 145 -10.61 2.00 0.76
CA PHE A 145 -10.69 2.40 2.15
C PHE A 145 -9.44 3.18 2.56
N PRO A 146 -9.54 4.14 3.51
CA PRO A 146 -8.42 4.99 3.92
C PRO A 146 -7.46 4.28 4.88
N SER A 147 -6.23 4.79 4.93
CA SER A 147 -5.14 4.39 5.84
C SER A 147 -4.68 2.94 5.71
N SER A 148 -4.24 2.34 6.81
CA SER A 148 -3.41 1.14 6.87
C SER A 148 -4.20 -0.17 6.71
N HIS A 149 -5.44 -0.21 7.20
CA HIS A 149 -6.31 -1.41 7.21
C HIS A 149 -7.77 -1.02 7.42
N ILE A 150 -8.68 -1.92 7.10
CA ILE A 150 -10.10 -1.79 7.40
C ILE A 150 -10.29 -1.75 8.93
N GLY A 151 -11.01 -0.75 9.43
CA GLY A 151 -11.16 -0.45 10.87
C GLY A 151 -10.03 0.42 11.43
N SER A 152 -9.21 1.05 10.59
CA SER A 152 -8.30 2.13 10.97
C SER A 152 -9.07 3.39 11.38
N VAL A 153 -8.37 4.35 12.01
CA VAL A 153 -9.01 5.58 12.52
C VAL A 153 -9.74 6.37 11.43
N PRO A 154 -9.18 6.61 10.21
CA PRO A 154 -9.89 7.37 9.17
C PRO A 154 -10.94 6.55 8.41
N ASP A 155 -11.03 5.24 8.63
CA ASP A 155 -12.03 4.40 8.00
C ASP A 155 -13.43 4.62 8.60
N HIS A 156 -14.47 4.11 7.93
CA HIS A 156 -15.84 4.20 8.46
C HIS A 156 -15.93 3.45 9.80
N TRP A 157 -16.56 4.11 10.78
CA TRP A 157 -16.62 3.56 12.13
C TRP A 157 -17.38 2.23 12.17
N GLY A 158 -16.71 1.22 12.68
CA GLY A 158 -17.27 -0.11 12.85
C GLY A 158 -17.04 -1.07 11.67
N ASN A 159 -16.37 -0.66 10.61
CA ASN A 159 -15.94 -1.59 9.56
C ASN A 159 -15.11 -2.75 10.14
N ASN A 160 -15.32 -3.98 9.61
CA ASN A 160 -14.73 -5.20 10.16
C ASN A 160 -14.48 -6.33 9.14
N TYR A 161 -14.36 -6.02 7.85
CA TYR A 161 -14.12 -6.90 6.70
C TYR A 161 -15.40 -7.50 6.08
N PHE A 162 -16.55 -7.41 6.73
CA PHE A 162 -17.84 -7.88 6.22
C PHE A 162 -18.88 -6.78 6.22
N ASP A 163 -19.65 -6.68 5.15
CA ASP A 163 -20.78 -5.74 5.01
C ASP A 163 -20.40 -4.28 5.28
N ASP A 164 -19.23 -3.89 4.86
CA ASP A 164 -18.57 -2.65 5.22
C ASP A 164 -18.95 -1.46 4.32
N THR A 165 -18.60 -0.26 4.79
CA THR A 165 -18.76 0.99 4.06
C THR A 165 -17.40 1.44 3.50
N TYR A 166 -17.28 1.50 2.17
CA TYR A 166 -16.08 1.96 1.47
C TYR A 166 -16.28 3.28 0.75
N ARG A 167 -15.20 3.89 0.28
CA ARG A 167 -15.22 5.06 -0.60
C ARG A 167 -15.29 4.59 -2.06
N TRP A 168 -16.40 4.89 -2.73
CA TRP A 168 -16.62 4.59 -4.14
C TRP A 168 -16.82 5.87 -4.93
N ASN A 169 -15.89 6.19 -5.84
CA ASN A 169 -15.91 7.39 -6.67
C ASN A 169 -16.22 8.67 -5.84
N GLY A 170 -15.46 8.84 -4.75
CA GLY A 170 -15.56 9.98 -3.84
C GLY A 170 -16.73 9.95 -2.84
N LYS A 171 -17.61 8.93 -2.89
CA LYS A 171 -18.78 8.80 -1.98
C LYS A 171 -18.63 7.57 -1.08
N ARG A 172 -19.12 7.66 0.15
CA ARG A 172 -19.27 6.50 1.02
C ARG A 172 -20.46 5.64 0.56
N LYS A 173 -20.24 4.34 0.40
CA LYS A 173 -21.28 3.36 0.04
C LYS A 173 -21.08 2.09 0.85
N ARG A 174 -22.20 1.53 1.36
CA ARG A 174 -22.20 0.23 2.01
C ARG A 174 -22.27 -0.87 0.96
N PHE A 175 -21.49 -1.93 1.18
CA PHE A 175 -21.44 -3.14 0.39
C PHE A 175 -21.80 -4.33 1.25
N THR A 176 -22.25 -5.43 0.64
CA THR A 176 -22.55 -6.68 1.32
C THR A 176 -21.54 -7.75 0.90
N GLY A 177 -21.06 -8.53 1.86
CA GLY A 177 -20.10 -9.60 1.65
C GLY A 177 -18.71 -9.30 2.22
N TYR A 178 -17.77 -10.17 1.89
CA TYR A 178 -16.38 -10.09 2.35
C TYR A 178 -15.57 -9.12 1.50
N CYS A 179 -14.70 -8.35 2.13
CA CYS A 179 -13.96 -7.25 1.51
C CYS A 179 -13.20 -7.65 0.23
N THR A 180 -12.45 -8.75 0.26
CA THR A 180 -11.66 -9.21 -0.89
C THR A 180 -12.55 -9.57 -2.07
N ASP A 181 -13.65 -10.27 -1.82
CA ASP A 181 -14.62 -10.65 -2.86
C ASP A 181 -15.22 -9.41 -3.52
N ILE A 182 -15.61 -8.41 -2.71
CA ILE A 182 -16.15 -7.13 -3.18
C ILE A 182 -15.15 -6.41 -4.10
N PHE A 183 -13.86 -6.36 -3.73
CA PHE A 183 -12.85 -5.69 -4.54
C PHE A 183 -12.63 -6.41 -5.88
N PHE A 184 -12.54 -7.73 -5.88
CA PHE A 184 -12.38 -8.50 -7.12
C PHE A 184 -13.62 -8.43 -8.01
N ASP A 185 -14.83 -8.52 -7.46
CA ASP A 185 -16.08 -8.41 -8.22
C ASP A 185 -16.18 -7.07 -8.95
N HIS A 186 -15.92 -5.97 -8.24
CA HIS A 186 -15.95 -4.62 -8.83
C HIS A 186 -14.84 -4.41 -9.86
N ALA A 187 -13.65 -4.97 -9.63
CA ALA A 187 -12.55 -4.92 -10.59
C ALA A 187 -12.93 -5.67 -11.88
N ILE A 188 -13.43 -6.91 -11.78
CA ILE A 188 -13.84 -7.71 -12.94
C ILE A 188 -14.95 -7.00 -13.71
N ASP A 189 -15.96 -6.45 -13.03
CA ASP A 189 -17.06 -5.74 -13.69
C ASP A 189 -16.59 -4.45 -14.37
N TRP A 190 -15.65 -3.73 -13.77
CA TRP A 190 -15.06 -2.55 -14.38
C TRP A 190 -14.18 -2.91 -15.59
N ILE A 191 -13.39 -3.98 -15.50
CA ILE A 191 -12.57 -4.52 -16.60
C ILE A 191 -13.48 -4.90 -17.78
N LYS A 192 -14.61 -5.58 -17.54
CA LYS A 192 -15.60 -5.89 -18.59
C LYS A 192 -16.07 -4.64 -19.33
N ARG A 193 -16.41 -3.58 -18.59
CA ARG A 193 -16.86 -2.31 -19.19
C ARG A 193 -15.75 -1.62 -19.98
N SER A 194 -14.53 -1.60 -19.49
CA SER A 194 -13.38 -0.98 -20.15
C SER A 194 -13.01 -1.73 -21.43
N ALA A 195 -12.97 -3.05 -21.39
CA ALA A 195 -12.72 -3.90 -22.56
C ALA A 195 -13.81 -3.75 -23.63
N ALA A 196 -15.09 -3.67 -23.25
CA ALA A 196 -16.21 -3.44 -24.18
C ALA A 196 -16.14 -2.07 -24.85
N ALA A 197 -15.52 -1.07 -24.22
CA ALA A 197 -15.26 0.25 -24.83
C ALA A 197 -14.06 0.24 -25.80
N GLY A 198 -13.28 -0.83 -25.85
CA GLY A 198 -12.08 -0.95 -26.68
C GLY A 198 -10.91 -0.09 -26.21
N GLU A 199 -10.90 0.33 -24.94
CA GLU A 199 -9.86 1.17 -24.36
C GLU A 199 -8.89 0.30 -23.52
N PRO A 200 -7.56 0.52 -23.62
CA PRO A 200 -6.61 -0.14 -22.75
C PRO A 200 -6.85 0.30 -21.30
N PHE A 201 -6.64 -0.59 -20.36
CA PHE A 201 -6.90 -0.29 -18.94
C PHE A 201 -5.75 -0.69 -18.03
N PHE A 202 -5.64 0.04 -16.92
CA PHE A 202 -4.82 -0.28 -15.76
C PHE A 202 -5.73 -0.51 -14.56
N ALA A 203 -5.82 -1.74 -14.09
CA ALA A 203 -6.54 -2.16 -12.91
C ALA A 203 -5.54 -2.47 -11.77
N TYR A 204 -5.59 -1.70 -10.69
CA TYR A 204 -4.83 -1.94 -9.48
C TYR A 204 -5.73 -2.55 -8.41
N LEU A 205 -5.43 -3.80 -7.99
CA LEU A 205 -6.17 -4.57 -6.99
C LEU A 205 -5.28 -4.78 -5.75
N PRO A 206 -5.10 -3.75 -4.92
CA PRO A 206 -4.37 -3.90 -3.66
C PRO A 206 -5.31 -4.39 -2.56
N THR A 207 -5.30 -5.69 -2.27
CA THR A 207 -6.14 -6.23 -1.20
C THR A 207 -5.66 -5.73 0.17
N ASN A 208 -6.56 -5.72 1.18
CA ASN A 208 -6.18 -5.54 2.58
C ASN A 208 -5.80 -6.87 3.24
N THR A 209 -6.00 -7.97 2.54
CA THR A 209 -5.76 -9.33 3.02
C THR A 209 -4.37 -9.81 2.61
N PRO A 210 -3.69 -10.56 3.51
CA PRO A 210 -4.11 -11.04 4.83
C PRO A 210 -3.70 -10.16 6.04
N HIS A 211 -3.65 -8.82 5.92
CA HIS A 211 -3.34 -7.92 7.06
C HIS A 211 -4.37 -8.09 8.20
N GLY A 212 -3.91 -8.06 9.45
CA GLY A 212 -4.81 -8.09 10.61
C GLY A 212 -5.68 -6.82 10.76
N PRO A 213 -6.82 -6.93 11.48
CA PRO A 213 -7.29 -8.10 12.21
C PRO A 213 -7.68 -9.27 11.30
N PHE A 214 -7.49 -10.50 11.80
CA PHE A 214 -7.66 -11.69 10.96
C PHE A 214 -9.11 -12.16 10.93
N TYR A 215 -9.84 -11.73 9.91
CA TYR A 215 -11.21 -12.14 9.61
C TYR A 215 -11.27 -12.74 8.21
N ALA A 216 -11.84 -13.91 8.08
CA ALA A 216 -12.01 -14.62 6.81
C ALA A 216 -13.41 -15.25 6.76
N PRO A 217 -13.93 -15.61 5.57
CA PRO A 217 -15.14 -16.40 5.46
C PRO A 217 -15.05 -17.73 6.22
N ASP A 218 -16.15 -18.17 6.83
CA ASP A 218 -16.18 -19.37 7.65
C ASP A 218 -15.75 -20.62 6.88
N GLU A 219 -16.14 -20.74 5.61
CA GLU A 219 -15.73 -21.83 4.72
C GLU A 219 -14.20 -21.90 4.51
N ASP A 220 -13.54 -20.76 4.46
CA ASP A 220 -12.07 -20.71 4.35
C ASP A 220 -11.42 -21.08 5.68
N ILE A 221 -12.01 -20.64 6.81
CA ILE A 221 -11.54 -20.99 8.17
C ILE A 221 -11.63 -22.49 8.41
N GLU A 222 -12.78 -23.13 8.09
CA GLU A 222 -13.00 -24.57 8.28
C GLU A 222 -11.95 -25.40 7.53
N VAL A 223 -11.70 -25.08 6.25
CA VAL A 223 -10.65 -25.76 5.48
C VAL A 223 -9.28 -25.59 6.11
N MET A 224 -8.94 -24.39 6.57
CA MET A 224 -7.62 -24.14 7.14
C MET A 224 -7.46 -24.69 8.56
N GLU A 225 -8.53 -24.83 9.34
CA GLU A 225 -8.51 -25.55 10.62
C GLU A 225 -8.08 -27.01 10.43
N GLU A 226 -8.67 -27.69 9.43
CA GLU A 226 -8.31 -29.07 9.09
C GLU A 226 -6.84 -29.17 8.61
N MET A 227 -6.43 -28.31 7.68
CA MET A 227 -5.07 -28.31 7.14
C MET A 227 -4.02 -28.04 8.21
N VAL A 228 -4.24 -27.05 9.10
CA VAL A 228 -3.34 -26.72 10.22
C VAL A 228 -3.34 -27.81 11.29
N ALA A 229 -4.48 -28.49 11.52
CA ALA A 229 -4.55 -29.60 12.47
C ALA A 229 -3.72 -30.81 12.00
N ASN A 230 -3.72 -31.08 10.72
CA ASN A 230 -3.02 -32.22 10.09
C ASN A 230 -1.53 -31.90 9.78
N ALA A 231 -1.12 -30.63 9.82
CA ALA A 231 0.24 -30.23 9.50
C ALA A 231 1.22 -30.43 10.67
N ARG A 232 2.45 -30.80 10.32
CA ARG A 232 3.55 -30.90 11.28
C ARG A 232 4.19 -29.53 11.51
N LEU A 233 3.65 -28.75 12.45
CA LEU A 233 4.06 -27.40 12.76
C LEU A 233 4.89 -27.30 14.05
N PRO A 234 5.72 -26.25 14.20
CA PRO A 234 6.34 -25.93 15.47
C PRO A 234 5.30 -25.69 16.57
N ARG A 235 5.71 -25.93 17.83
CA ARG A 235 4.82 -25.67 18.97
C ARG A 235 4.50 -24.19 19.09
N MET A 236 3.23 -23.84 19.17
CA MET A 236 2.74 -22.47 19.32
C MET A 236 1.59 -22.39 20.33
N THR A 237 1.30 -21.19 20.83
CA THR A 237 0.17 -20.98 21.73
C THR A 237 -1.16 -21.18 21.01
N PRO A 238 -2.26 -21.52 21.71
CA PRO A 238 -3.59 -21.64 21.09
C PRO A 238 -4.00 -20.36 20.33
N ARG A 239 -3.72 -19.19 20.89
CA ARG A 239 -4.00 -17.89 20.25
C ARG A 239 -3.21 -17.71 18.95
N THR A 240 -1.91 -18.05 18.97
CA THR A 240 -1.07 -17.96 17.77
C THR A 240 -1.56 -18.92 16.69
N LYS A 241 -1.95 -20.15 17.07
CA LYS A 241 -2.49 -21.15 16.15
C LYS A 241 -3.82 -20.69 15.54
N SER A 242 -4.76 -20.16 16.34
CA SER A 242 -6.02 -19.61 15.85
C SER A 242 -5.82 -18.43 14.89
N ASN A 243 -4.89 -17.52 15.19
CA ASN A 243 -4.56 -16.41 14.30
C ASN A 243 -3.90 -16.92 13.00
N LEU A 244 -3.05 -17.94 13.06
CA LEU A 244 -2.45 -18.55 11.88
C LEU A 244 -3.51 -19.15 10.95
N VAL A 245 -4.47 -19.91 11.51
CA VAL A 245 -5.60 -20.47 10.75
C VAL A 245 -6.32 -19.36 9.97
N ARG A 246 -6.71 -18.29 10.66
CA ARG A 246 -7.43 -17.18 10.04
C ARG A 246 -6.60 -16.43 8.99
N TYR A 247 -5.32 -16.21 9.28
CA TYR A 247 -4.38 -15.60 8.34
C TYR A 247 -4.25 -16.43 7.05
N LEU A 248 -4.11 -17.75 7.16
CA LEU A 248 -4.04 -18.64 6.01
C LEU A 248 -5.38 -18.75 5.27
N ALA A 249 -6.51 -18.68 6.00
CA ALA A 249 -7.85 -18.63 5.41
C ALA A 249 -8.06 -17.38 4.54
N MET A 250 -7.56 -16.23 4.98
CA MET A 250 -7.57 -15.01 4.17
C MET A 250 -6.78 -15.17 2.86
N ILE A 251 -5.61 -15.85 2.91
CA ILE A 251 -4.80 -16.11 1.71
C ILE A 251 -5.50 -17.10 0.78
N ARG A 252 -6.16 -18.12 1.33
CA ARG A 252 -6.97 -19.06 0.53
C ARG A 252 -8.09 -18.34 -0.23
N ASN A 253 -8.76 -17.38 0.41
CA ASN A 253 -9.76 -16.54 -0.25
C ASN A 253 -9.14 -15.70 -1.38
N VAL A 254 -7.97 -15.09 -1.16
CA VAL A 254 -7.23 -14.37 -2.21
C VAL A 254 -6.93 -15.31 -3.39
N ASP A 255 -6.44 -16.52 -3.13
CA ASP A 255 -6.14 -17.50 -4.19
C ASP A 255 -7.39 -17.86 -4.99
N THR A 256 -8.54 -18.08 -4.33
CA THR A 256 -9.83 -18.33 -4.98
C THR A 256 -10.23 -17.18 -5.90
N ASN A 257 -10.08 -15.93 -5.45
CA ASN A 257 -10.38 -14.74 -6.23
C ASN A 257 -9.40 -14.56 -7.41
N MET A 258 -8.13 -14.90 -7.24
CA MET A 258 -7.18 -14.97 -8.35
C MET A 258 -7.61 -15.97 -9.41
N GLY A 259 -8.14 -17.13 -8.98
CA GLY A 259 -8.74 -18.14 -9.88
C GLY A 259 -9.90 -17.58 -10.69
N ARG A 260 -10.82 -16.85 -10.03
CA ARG A 260 -11.97 -16.18 -10.69
C ARG A 260 -11.51 -15.14 -11.71
N LEU A 261 -10.54 -14.29 -11.36
CA LEU A 261 -9.98 -13.30 -12.26
C LEU A 261 -9.30 -13.94 -13.48
N MET A 262 -8.48 -14.97 -13.27
CA MET A 262 -7.81 -15.68 -14.36
C MET A 262 -8.78 -16.40 -15.28
N ALA A 263 -9.81 -17.06 -14.74
CA ALA A 263 -10.86 -17.69 -15.52
C ALA A 263 -11.62 -16.66 -16.38
N PHE A 264 -11.98 -15.52 -15.78
CA PHE A 264 -12.62 -14.42 -16.52
C PHE A 264 -11.74 -13.92 -17.69
N LEU A 265 -10.44 -13.73 -17.47
CA LEU A 265 -9.53 -13.28 -18.53
C LEU A 265 -9.41 -14.31 -19.67
N ASP A 266 -9.36 -15.61 -19.34
CA ASP A 266 -9.30 -16.69 -20.31
C ASP A 266 -10.61 -16.78 -21.13
N GLU A 267 -11.77 -16.76 -20.46
CA GLU A 267 -13.11 -16.86 -21.07
C GLU A 267 -13.46 -15.64 -21.94
N SER A 268 -13.02 -14.46 -21.56
CA SER A 268 -13.25 -13.22 -22.32
C SER A 268 -12.26 -12.98 -23.45
N GLY A 269 -11.22 -13.83 -23.58
CA GLY A 269 -10.15 -13.66 -24.57
C GLY A 269 -9.19 -12.51 -24.26
N LEU A 270 -9.29 -11.89 -23.08
CA LEU A 270 -8.42 -10.78 -22.68
C LEU A 270 -7.03 -11.24 -22.24
N ALA A 271 -6.86 -12.51 -21.89
CA ALA A 271 -5.62 -13.04 -21.31
C ALA A 271 -4.39 -12.81 -22.21
N GLU A 272 -4.55 -12.92 -23.55
CA GLU A 272 -3.46 -12.78 -24.51
C GLU A 272 -2.86 -11.36 -24.50
N ASN A 273 -3.70 -10.30 -24.39
CA ASN A 273 -3.26 -8.92 -24.41
C ASN A 273 -3.35 -8.24 -23.04
N THR A 274 -3.16 -9.00 -21.97
CA THR A 274 -3.16 -8.47 -20.59
C THR A 274 -1.88 -8.85 -19.86
N ILE A 275 -1.17 -7.84 -19.36
CA ILE A 275 -0.08 -8.00 -18.40
C ILE A 275 -0.74 -8.23 -17.04
N LEU A 276 -0.67 -9.45 -16.52
CA LEU A 276 -1.11 -9.80 -15.18
C LEU A 276 0.11 -9.90 -14.27
N LEU A 277 0.22 -8.98 -13.30
CA LEU A 277 1.29 -8.92 -12.32
C LEU A 277 0.72 -9.26 -10.94
N PHE A 278 1.36 -10.17 -10.22
CA PHE A 278 1.10 -10.47 -8.81
C PHE A 278 2.34 -10.20 -7.98
N MET A 279 2.18 -9.49 -6.87
CA MET A 279 3.21 -9.27 -5.86
C MET A 279 2.61 -9.14 -4.47
N THR A 280 3.47 -9.11 -3.45
CA THR A 280 3.08 -8.77 -2.08
C THR A 280 3.84 -7.53 -1.61
N ASP A 281 3.29 -6.77 -0.67
CA ASP A 281 3.82 -5.45 -0.32
C ASP A 281 4.96 -5.49 0.71
N ASN A 282 5.07 -6.53 1.52
CA ASN A 282 6.18 -6.74 2.46
C ASN A 282 6.25 -8.20 2.91
N GLY A 283 7.23 -8.52 3.74
CA GLY A 283 7.41 -9.86 4.26
C GLY A 283 6.27 -10.33 5.17
N SER A 284 6.24 -11.64 5.40
CA SER A 284 5.21 -12.35 6.15
C SER A 284 5.05 -11.86 7.60
N THR A 285 3.81 -11.85 8.06
CA THR A 285 3.50 -11.67 9.50
C THR A 285 3.76 -12.94 10.30
N PHE A 286 3.51 -14.13 9.74
CA PHE A 286 3.58 -15.42 10.43
C PHE A 286 4.67 -16.38 9.95
N GLY A 287 5.22 -16.23 8.77
CA GLY A 287 6.17 -17.18 8.18
C GLY A 287 7.32 -17.57 9.09
N HIS A 288 7.86 -16.61 9.85
CA HIS A 288 8.92 -16.84 10.82
C HIS A 288 8.55 -17.85 11.93
N ALA A 289 7.27 -18.03 12.23
CA ALA A 289 6.77 -18.86 13.32
C ALA A 289 6.42 -20.29 12.88
N TYR A 290 6.15 -20.53 11.59
CA TYR A 290 5.73 -21.85 11.13
C TYR A 290 6.50 -22.37 9.92
N PHE A 291 6.79 -21.52 8.93
CA PHE A 291 7.55 -21.86 7.74
C PHE A 291 8.26 -20.62 7.19
N PRO A 292 9.56 -20.42 7.51
CA PRO A 292 10.30 -19.22 7.08
C PRO A 292 10.85 -19.30 5.64
N ALA A 293 10.58 -20.35 4.87
CA ALA A 293 11.12 -20.59 3.52
C ALA A 293 12.65 -20.39 3.42
N GLY A 294 13.40 -20.81 4.46
CA GLY A 294 14.86 -20.67 4.51
C GLY A 294 15.37 -19.24 4.78
N MET A 295 14.50 -18.30 5.15
CA MET A 295 14.85 -16.92 5.42
C MET A 295 14.70 -16.57 6.90
N ARG A 296 15.46 -15.60 7.37
CA ARG A 296 15.28 -14.97 8.68
C ARG A 296 14.42 -13.73 8.57
N GLY A 297 13.64 -13.44 9.62
CA GLY A 297 12.90 -12.20 9.77
C GLY A 297 11.46 -12.30 9.28
N ARG A 298 10.78 -11.16 9.37
CA ARG A 298 9.37 -10.97 9.09
C ARG A 298 9.11 -9.50 8.77
N LYS A 299 7.86 -9.15 8.45
CA LYS A 299 7.41 -7.75 8.35
C LYS A 299 8.07 -6.87 9.42
N THR A 300 8.49 -5.68 9.08
CA THR A 300 9.20 -4.69 9.93
C THR A 300 10.67 -4.98 10.21
N GLU A 301 11.24 -6.04 9.67
CA GLU A 301 12.63 -6.40 9.91
C GLU A 301 13.48 -6.31 8.63
N LEU A 302 14.80 -6.05 8.80
CA LEU A 302 15.74 -5.84 7.71
C LEU A 302 16.39 -7.14 7.17
N TRP A 303 16.04 -8.30 7.73
CA TRP A 303 16.45 -9.59 7.20
C TRP A 303 15.57 -9.99 6.01
N GLU A 304 16.07 -10.93 5.21
CA GLU A 304 15.42 -11.39 3.96
C GLU A 304 13.91 -11.60 4.09
N GLY A 305 13.45 -12.26 5.15
CA GLY A 305 12.02 -12.53 5.37
C GLY A 305 11.16 -11.28 5.60
N GLY A 306 11.78 -10.10 5.82
CA GLY A 306 11.04 -8.86 5.97
C GLY A 306 10.75 -8.12 4.67
N HIS A 307 11.55 -8.36 3.62
CA HIS A 307 11.50 -7.58 2.38
C HIS A 307 11.65 -8.38 1.10
N ARG A 308 12.10 -9.64 1.13
CA ARG A 308 12.06 -10.51 -0.04
C ARG A 308 10.65 -11.09 -0.20
N VAL A 309 10.03 -10.81 -1.34
CA VAL A 309 8.63 -11.12 -1.61
C VAL A 309 8.45 -11.75 -3.01
N PRO A 310 7.34 -12.48 -3.26
CA PRO A 310 7.05 -12.97 -4.60
C PRO A 310 6.71 -11.82 -5.56
N CYS A 311 7.12 -11.97 -6.82
CA CYS A 311 6.71 -11.10 -7.91
C CYS A 311 6.68 -11.91 -9.22
N PHE A 312 5.49 -11.99 -9.84
CA PHE A 312 5.22 -12.76 -11.05
C PHE A 312 4.60 -11.88 -12.11
N VAL A 313 5.01 -12.04 -13.36
CA VAL A 313 4.44 -11.32 -14.50
C VAL A 313 4.11 -12.29 -15.64
N ARG A 314 2.85 -12.32 -16.03
CA ARG A 314 2.34 -13.10 -17.17
C ARG A 314 1.81 -12.14 -18.23
N TRP A 315 2.24 -12.34 -19.47
CA TRP A 315 1.70 -11.65 -20.66
C TRP A 315 1.94 -12.53 -21.90
N PRO A 316 1.02 -13.46 -22.24
CA PRO A 316 1.23 -14.42 -23.33
C PRO A 316 1.48 -13.74 -24.67
N GLY A 317 0.63 -12.79 -25.10
CA GLY A 317 0.76 -12.05 -26.35
C GLY A 317 2.02 -11.21 -26.47
N GLY A 318 2.62 -10.82 -25.35
CA GLY A 318 3.92 -10.15 -25.28
C GLY A 318 5.12 -11.08 -25.16
N GLY A 319 4.92 -12.39 -25.29
CA GLY A 319 5.98 -13.39 -25.17
C GLY A 319 6.39 -13.75 -23.73
N LEU A 320 5.63 -13.31 -22.71
CA LEU A 320 5.89 -13.55 -21.29
C LEU A 320 4.90 -14.56 -20.68
N GLY A 321 4.42 -15.52 -21.49
CA GLY A 321 3.50 -16.59 -21.03
C GLY A 321 4.19 -17.92 -20.71
N LYS A 322 5.53 -18.00 -20.87
CA LYS A 322 6.33 -19.19 -20.51
C LYS A 322 7.07 -18.95 -19.20
N PRO A 323 7.16 -19.96 -18.32
CA PRO A 323 7.87 -19.83 -17.07
C PRO A 323 9.34 -19.51 -17.28
N ARG A 324 9.83 -18.48 -16.58
CA ARG A 324 11.22 -18.08 -16.62
C ARG A 324 11.61 -17.42 -15.30
N ASP A 325 12.74 -17.82 -14.75
CA ASP A 325 13.31 -17.18 -13.58
C ASP A 325 14.28 -16.07 -13.99
N ILE A 326 14.08 -14.89 -13.45
CA ILE A 326 14.97 -13.74 -13.57
C ILE A 326 15.79 -13.65 -12.30
N GLY A 327 17.09 -13.91 -12.43
CA GLY A 327 18.06 -13.71 -11.36
C GLY A 327 18.54 -12.28 -11.24
N GLY A 328 19.26 -12.02 -10.16
CA GLY A 328 19.78 -10.69 -9.83
C GLY A 328 18.83 -9.88 -8.95
N LEU A 329 19.39 -8.84 -8.31
CA LEU A 329 18.65 -7.99 -7.38
C LEU A 329 17.64 -7.10 -8.11
N THR A 330 16.37 -7.28 -7.80
CA THR A 330 15.25 -6.48 -8.32
C THR A 330 14.42 -5.93 -7.16
N GLN A 331 13.70 -4.84 -7.38
CA GLN A 331 12.96 -4.15 -6.33
C GLN A 331 11.67 -3.49 -6.84
N THR A 332 10.82 -3.07 -5.91
CA THR A 332 9.51 -2.48 -6.24
C THR A 332 9.60 -1.25 -7.15
N GLN A 333 10.61 -0.41 -6.97
CA GLN A 333 10.85 0.78 -7.81
C GLN A 333 11.05 0.43 -9.29
N ASP A 334 11.45 -0.80 -9.60
CA ASP A 334 11.68 -1.24 -10.98
C ASP A 334 10.38 -1.47 -11.76
N LEU A 335 9.27 -1.70 -11.07
CA LEU A 335 8.02 -2.10 -11.73
C LEU A 335 7.41 -0.97 -12.56
N LEU A 336 7.45 0.28 -12.09
CA LEU A 336 6.91 1.40 -12.87
C LEU A 336 7.66 1.58 -14.20
N PRO A 337 8.99 1.79 -14.24
CA PRO A 337 9.69 1.89 -15.52
C PRO A 337 9.57 0.63 -16.40
N THR A 338 9.44 -0.56 -15.77
CA THR A 338 9.20 -1.81 -16.51
C THR A 338 7.84 -1.83 -17.19
N LEU A 339 6.76 -1.47 -16.49
CA LEU A 339 5.41 -1.44 -17.07
C LEU A 339 5.29 -0.37 -18.16
N LEU A 340 5.90 0.80 -17.97
CA LEU A 340 5.93 1.84 -19.01
C LEU A 340 6.64 1.33 -20.28
N ASP A 341 7.77 0.65 -20.14
CA ASP A 341 8.49 0.04 -21.26
C ASP A 341 7.67 -1.06 -21.95
N LEU A 342 7.05 -1.96 -21.17
CA LEU A 342 6.18 -3.01 -21.74
C LEU A 342 4.94 -2.45 -22.46
N CYS A 343 4.44 -1.31 -22.03
CA CYS A 343 3.29 -0.61 -22.62
C CYS A 343 3.65 0.40 -23.72
N ASP A 344 4.94 0.54 -24.07
CA ASP A 344 5.45 1.59 -24.97
C ASP A 344 4.97 3.01 -24.56
N ALA A 345 4.93 3.24 -23.25
CA ALA A 345 4.50 4.49 -22.63
C ALA A 345 5.70 5.41 -22.42
N LYS A 346 5.66 6.63 -22.98
CA LYS A 346 6.75 7.60 -22.89
C LYS A 346 6.54 8.52 -21.68
N THR A 347 7.63 8.88 -21.02
CA THR A 347 7.64 9.85 -19.93
C THR A 347 9.00 10.53 -19.81
N GLU A 348 9.00 11.77 -19.32
CA GLU A 348 10.23 12.51 -18.95
C GLU A 348 10.60 12.31 -17.46
N CYS A 349 9.85 11.47 -16.74
CA CYS A 349 10.14 11.21 -15.33
C CYS A 349 11.41 10.38 -15.15
N GLU A 350 12.21 10.77 -14.17
CA GLU A 350 13.36 9.97 -13.71
C GLU A 350 12.91 9.03 -12.59
N PHE A 351 13.48 7.82 -12.58
CA PHE A 351 13.17 6.78 -11.60
C PHE A 351 14.46 6.33 -10.88
N ASP A 352 14.33 5.90 -9.62
CA ASP A 352 15.40 5.18 -8.92
C ASP A 352 15.44 3.70 -9.35
N GLY A 353 14.33 3.19 -9.86
CA GLY A 353 14.22 1.87 -10.48
C GLY A 353 14.74 1.83 -11.90
N ILE A 354 14.92 0.62 -12.42
CA ILE A 354 15.31 0.35 -13.82
C ILE A 354 14.22 -0.46 -14.51
N SER A 355 14.12 -0.34 -15.85
CA SER A 355 13.27 -1.25 -16.61
C SER A 355 13.84 -2.66 -16.61
N LEU A 356 13.04 -3.64 -16.22
CA LEU A 356 13.35 -5.06 -16.27
C LEU A 356 12.82 -5.73 -17.55
N ALA A 357 12.16 -4.99 -18.44
CA ALA A 357 11.59 -5.51 -19.68
C ALA A 357 12.65 -6.20 -20.57
N PRO A 358 13.89 -5.69 -20.74
CA PRO A 358 14.94 -6.41 -21.47
C PRO A 358 15.28 -7.76 -20.83
N ALA A 359 15.35 -7.82 -19.48
CA ALA A 359 15.63 -9.08 -18.79
C ALA A 359 14.45 -10.07 -18.93
N MET A 360 13.22 -9.59 -18.82
CA MET A 360 12.02 -10.40 -19.03
C MET A 360 11.93 -10.98 -20.44
N ARG A 361 12.36 -10.24 -21.46
CA ARG A 361 12.42 -10.69 -22.86
C ARG A 361 13.66 -11.53 -23.18
N GLY A 362 14.64 -11.66 -22.24
CA GLY A 362 15.89 -12.39 -22.42
C GLY A 362 16.89 -11.69 -23.34
N GLN A 363 16.80 -10.40 -23.42
CA GLN A 363 17.68 -9.54 -24.23
C GLN A 363 18.89 -9.04 -23.42
N ALA A 364 18.77 -8.97 -22.11
CA ALA A 364 19.84 -8.58 -21.19
C ALA A 364 19.63 -9.23 -19.81
N ASP A 365 20.68 -9.30 -19.01
CA ASP A 365 20.59 -9.68 -17.60
C ASP A 365 20.36 -8.45 -16.70
N VAL A 366 19.84 -8.68 -15.51
CA VAL A 366 19.84 -7.66 -14.45
C VAL A 366 21.29 -7.31 -14.10
N PRO A 367 21.68 -6.02 -13.98
CA PRO A 367 23.07 -5.64 -13.75
C PRO A 367 23.68 -6.32 -12.52
N ALA A 368 24.73 -7.13 -12.72
CA ALA A 368 25.32 -7.97 -11.69
C ALA A 368 25.97 -7.18 -10.53
N GLU A 369 26.40 -5.94 -10.78
CA GLU A 369 27.03 -5.07 -9.76
C GLU A 369 26.01 -4.16 -9.06
N ARG A 370 24.71 -4.31 -9.37
CA ARG A 370 23.64 -3.53 -8.74
C ARG A 370 23.63 -3.73 -7.24
N MET A 371 23.47 -2.62 -6.51
CA MET A 371 23.22 -2.62 -5.08
C MET A 371 21.88 -1.95 -4.81
N LEU A 372 21.13 -2.46 -3.84
CA LEU A 372 19.88 -1.88 -3.39
C LEU A 372 20.03 -1.42 -1.94
N VAL A 373 19.29 -0.37 -1.58
CA VAL A 373 19.14 0.08 -0.19
C VAL A 373 17.70 -0.11 0.22
N THR A 374 17.49 -0.92 1.25
CA THR A 374 16.20 -1.05 1.91
C THR A 374 16.29 -0.32 3.24
N ASN A 375 15.63 0.83 3.35
CA ASN A 375 15.59 1.62 4.57
C ASN A 375 14.17 1.74 5.11
N TYR A 376 14.09 1.92 6.42
CA TYR A 376 12.83 1.87 7.11
C TYR A 376 12.86 2.81 8.33
N SER A 377 11.85 3.66 8.47
CA SER A 377 11.81 4.69 9.49
C SER A 377 11.63 4.18 10.92
N ARG A 378 11.09 2.97 11.07
CA ARG A 378 10.89 2.31 12.36
C ARG A 378 12.07 1.39 12.65
N MET A 379 12.87 1.72 13.65
CA MET A 379 14.06 0.94 13.98
C MET A 379 13.70 -0.50 14.37
N PRO A 380 14.41 -1.52 13.82
CA PRO A 380 14.21 -2.91 14.20
C PRO A 380 14.44 -3.15 15.69
N GLY A 381 13.63 -4.03 16.28
CA GLY A 381 13.73 -4.41 17.69
C GLY A 381 13.03 -3.47 18.67
N SER A 382 12.55 -2.32 18.20
CA SER A 382 11.68 -1.45 19.01
C SER A 382 10.23 -1.69 18.59
N LEU A 383 9.43 -2.20 19.53
CA LEU A 383 7.98 -2.17 19.44
C LEU A 383 7.43 -0.83 19.93
N ASP A 384 8.31 0.08 20.36
CA ASP A 384 7.94 1.40 20.79
C ASP A 384 7.40 2.20 19.62
N PHE A 385 6.18 2.65 19.77
CA PHE A 385 5.57 3.52 18.78
C PHE A 385 6.24 4.89 18.81
N PRO A 386 6.35 5.56 17.65
CA PRO A 386 6.98 6.87 17.58
C PRO A 386 6.26 7.87 18.50
N THR A 387 7.04 8.77 19.07
CA THR A 387 6.58 9.94 19.83
C THR A 387 7.33 11.17 19.33
N PRO A 388 6.88 12.40 19.62
CA PRO A 388 7.62 13.62 19.24
C PRO A 388 9.08 13.66 19.75
N ASP A 389 9.35 13.02 20.90
CA ASP A 389 10.71 12.93 21.47
C ASP A 389 11.54 11.80 20.85
N SER A 390 10.88 10.83 20.22
CA SER A 390 11.49 9.70 19.54
C SER A 390 10.80 9.45 18.19
N PRO A 391 11.03 10.33 17.20
CA PRO A 391 10.35 10.27 15.92
C PRO A 391 10.77 9.06 15.09
N SER A 392 9.82 8.54 14.33
CA SER A 392 10.06 7.47 13.36
C SER A 392 10.56 8.05 12.04
N ILE A 393 11.87 8.19 11.94
CA ILE A 393 12.57 8.81 10.80
C ILE A 393 13.57 7.86 10.16
N LEU A 394 13.86 8.08 8.88
CA LEU A 394 14.95 7.41 8.20
C LEU A 394 16.30 7.88 8.74
N ARG A 395 17.24 6.96 8.87
CA ARG A 395 18.63 7.24 9.27
C ARG A 395 19.58 6.55 8.31
N ARG A 396 20.76 7.12 8.07
CA ARG A 396 21.77 6.52 7.18
C ARG A 396 22.04 5.05 7.54
N ASN A 397 22.20 4.76 8.79
CA ASN A 397 22.49 3.42 9.31
C ASN A 397 21.22 2.63 9.71
N GLY A 398 20.03 3.10 9.32
CA GLY A 398 18.74 2.49 9.67
C GLY A 398 18.28 1.38 8.72
N GLY A 399 19.03 1.08 7.66
CA GLY A 399 18.64 0.18 6.61
C GLY A 399 19.54 -1.00 6.39
N ALA A 400 19.29 -1.71 5.29
CA ALA A 400 20.13 -2.77 4.76
C ALA A 400 20.62 -2.39 3.36
N VAL A 401 21.87 -2.74 3.03
CA VAL A 401 22.41 -2.72 1.67
C VAL A 401 22.46 -4.15 1.16
N LEU A 402 21.93 -4.38 -0.04
CA LEU A 402 21.91 -5.66 -0.71
C LEU A 402 22.87 -5.62 -1.91
N TRP A 403 23.77 -6.59 -2.01
CA TRP A 403 24.69 -6.72 -3.12
C TRP A 403 24.99 -8.20 -3.43
N LYS A 404 24.55 -8.68 -4.57
CA LYS A 404 24.71 -10.10 -4.92
C LYS A 404 24.18 -10.99 -3.77
N ARG A 405 25.02 -11.88 -3.21
CA ARG A 405 24.72 -12.72 -2.04
C ARG A 405 24.93 -12.03 -0.68
N TRP A 406 25.40 -10.78 -0.67
CA TRP A 406 25.74 -10.07 0.56
C TRP A 406 24.59 -9.20 1.05
N ARG A 407 24.40 -9.19 2.36
CA ARG A 407 23.44 -8.33 3.06
C ARG A 407 24.16 -7.64 4.21
N MET A 408 24.31 -6.32 4.11
CA MET A 408 24.86 -5.49 5.17
C MET A 408 23.72 -4.78 5.88
N LEU A 409 23.54 -5.03 7.18
CA LEU A 409 22.48 -4.44 7.99
C LEU A 409 23.07 -3.41 8.95
N ARG A 410 22.42 -2.26 9.03
CA ARG A 410 22.71 -1.19 9.99
C ARG A 410 24.18 -0.76 10.02
N ASP A 411 24.91 -0.95 8.93
CA ASP A 411 26.35 -0.65 8.81
C ASP A 411 27.27 -1.42 9.78
N SER A 412 26.75 -2.41 10.49
CA SER A 412 27.45 -3.15 11.57
C SER A 412 27.41 -4.67 11.42
N GLU A 413 26.57 -5.18 10.55
CA GLU A 413 26.41 -6.62 10.35
C GLU A 413 26.54 -6.95 8.86
N LEU A 414 27.23 -8.04 8.51
CA LEU A 414 27.36 -8.54 7.13
C LEU A 414 27.07 -10.04 7.09
N TYR A 415 26.22 -10.45 6.16
CA TYR A 415 25.81 -11.83 5.96
C TYR A 415 26.02 -12.28 4.53
N ASN A 416 26.42 -13.56 4.35
CA ASN A 416 26.58 -14.19 3.05
C ASN A 416 25.47 -15.24 2.86
N LEU A 417 24.44 -14.93 2.11
CA LEU A 417 23.27 -15.79 1.89
C LEU A 417 23.58 -17.14 1.22
N LYS A 418 24.72 -17.25 0.50
CA LYS A 418 25.13 -18.52 -0.12
C LYS A 418 25.50 -19.57 0.93
N THR A 419 26.11 -19.16 2.05
CA THR A 419 26.60 -20.04 3.12
C THR A 419 25.79 -19.94 4.40
N ASP A 420 25.03 -18.84 4.57
CA ASP A 420 24.21 -18.56 5.74
C ASP A 420 22.90 -17.88 5.33
N PRO A 421 21.97 -18.59 4.68
CA PRO A 421 20.68 -18.01 4.24
C PRO A 421 19.83 -17.52 5.41
N LEU A 422 20.03 -18.08 6.61
CA LEU A 422 19.33 -17.67 7.84
C LEU A 422 19.99 -16.49 8.56
N GLN A 423 21.03 -15.88 7.97
CA GLN A 423 21.69 -14.68 8.50
C GLN A 423 22.01 -14.78 10.00
N LYS A 424 22.61 -15.89 10.42
CA LYS A 424 22.95 -16.19 11.83
C LYS A 424 24.34 -15.74 12.21
N LYS A 425 25.27 -15.71 11.23
CA LYS A 425 26.69 -15.46 11.48
C LYS A 425 27.10 -14.13 10.84
N ASN A 426 27.28 -13.09 11.67
CA ASN A 426 27.90 -11.86 11.23
C ASN A 426 29.37 -12.11 10.82
N VAL A 427 29.71 -11.78 9.57
CA VAL A 427 31.03 -11.98 8.98
C VAL A 427 31.71 -10.68 8.57
N ILE A 428 31.29 -9.54 9.10
CA ILE A 428 31.74 -8.20 8.69
C ILE A 428 33.26 -8.05 8.87
N ASP A 429 33.82 -8.56 9.95
CA ASP A 429 35.27 -8.49 10.23
C ASP A 429 36.09 -9.42 9.32
N ASN A 430 35.45 -10.46 8.76
CA ASN A 430 36.09 -11.41 7.85
C ASN A 430 36.11 -10.91 6.38
N HIS A 431 35.30 -9.89 6.05
CA HIS A 431 35.14 -9.37 4.70
C HIS A 431 35.13 -7.83 4.68
N PRO A 432 36.20 -7.17 5.18
CA PRO A 432 36.25 -5.71 5.31
C PRO A 432 36.15 -5.00 3.95
N GLU A 433 36.66 -5.58 2.88
CA GLU A 433 36.57 -5.03 1.52
C GLU A 433 35.14 -5.02 0.97
N VAL A 434 34.35 -6.06 1.27
CA VAL A 434 32.93 -6.12 0.91
C VAL A 434 32.15 -5.06 1.68
N ALA A 435 32.37 -5.00 3.00
CA ALA A 435 31.73 -4.03 3.86
C ALA A 435 32.06 -2.58 3.43
N ALA A 436 33.33 -2.29 3.11
CA ALA A 436 33.75 -0.97 2.64
C ALA A 436 33.06 -0.56 1.33
N LYS A 437 32.95 -1.50 0.35
CA LYS A 437 32.25 -1.24 -0.92
C LYS A 437 30.76 -0.95 -0.68
N MET A 438 30.10 -1.72 0.18
CA MET A 438 28.69 -1.54 0.51
C MET A 438 28.44 -0.25 1.30
N ARG A 439 29.35 0.14 2.21
CA ARG A 439 29.33 1.44 2.91
C ARG A 439 29.44 2.62 1.95
N THR A 440 30.37 2.53 1.00
CA THR A 440 30.51 3.57 -0.04
C THR A 440 29.21 3.76 -0.83
N HIS A 441 28.50 2.67 -1.15
CA HIS A 441 27.20 2.76 -1.80
C HIS A 441 26.14 3.40 -0.88
N LEU A 442 26.07 3.00 0.38
CA LEU A 442 25.17 3.58 1.38
C LEU A 442 25.42 5.09 1.57
N ASP A 443 26.69 5.52 1.59
CA ASP A 443 27.05 6.93 1.71
C ASP A 443 26.58 7.75 0.50
N LYS A 444 26.78 7.22 -0.71
CA LYS A 444 26.29 7.84 -1.95
C LYS A 444 24.78 7.98 -1.96
N TRP A 445 24.08 6.90 -1.59
CA TRP A 445 22.62 6.91 -1.48
C TRP A 445 22.15 7.96 -0.46
N TRP A 446 22.72 7.95 0.76
CA TRP A 446 22.34 8.91 1.79
C TRP A 446 22.64 10.36 1.42
N ALA A 447 23.75 10.63 0.79
CA ALA A 447 24.10 11.95 0.27
C ALA A 447 23.07 12.47 -0.76
N SER A 448 22.40 11.56 -1.48
CA SER A 448 21.41 11.95 -2.49
C SER A 448 19.99 12.14 -1.95
N VAL A 449 19.68 11.66 -0.73
CA VAL A 449 18.34 11.70 -0.16
C VAL A 449 18.24 12.29 1.25
N GLY A 450 19.36 12.38 1.99
CA GLY A 450 19.36 12.67 3.42
C GLY A 450 18.68 14.00 3.79
N ASP A 451 18.83 15.03 2.97
CA ASP A 451 18.25 16.36 3.20
C ASP A 451 16.72 16.37 3.09
N ILE A 452 16.15 15.48 2.26
CA ILE A 452 14.70 15.45 2.00
C ILE A 452 14.00 14.25 2.66
N ALA A 453 14.76 13.23 3.08
CA ALA A 453 14.24 11.93 3.52
C ALA A 453 13.17 12.00 4.62
N ASN A 454 13.29 12.97 5.50
CA ASN A 454 12.45 13.09 6.69
C ASN A 454 11.56 14.34 6.71
N GLU A 455 11.53 15.08 5.59
CA GLU A 455 10.65 16.23 5.45
C GLU A 455 9.18 15.80 5.56
N PRO A 456 8.42 16.28 6.56
CA PRO A 456 7.03 15.89 6.71
C PRO A 456 6.18 16.49 5.57
N GLN A 457 5.34 15.67 4.97
CA GLN A 457 4.34 16.16 4.03
C GLN A 457 3.19 16.81 4.80
N ARG A 458 2.56 17.84 4.22
CA ARG A 458 1.52 18.63 4.88
C ARG A 458 0.15 18.22 4.40
N VAL A 459 -0.82 18.17 5.32
CA VAL A 459 -2.22 18.03 4.93
C VAL A 459 -2.71 19.38 4.40
N ILE A 460 -3.28 19.37 3.22
CA ILE A 460 -3.77 20.58 2.54
C ILE A 460 -5.19 20.87 3.00
N ILE A 461 -5.46 22.08 3.51
CA ILE A 461 -6.79 22.54 3.89
C ILE A 461 -7.22 23.78 3.08
N GLY A 462 -8.53 23.94 2.92
CA GLY A 462 -9.13 25.10 2.25
C GLY A 462 -9.20 25.02 0.73
N SER A 463 -8.87 23.85 0.14
CA SER A 463 -9.10 23.58 -1.27
C SER A 463 -10.58 23.37 -1.57
N ASP A 464 -11.06 23.88 -2.72
CA ASP A 464 -12.42 23.62 -3.21
C ASP A 464 -12.63 22.16 -3.62
N ALA A 465 -11.55 21.41 -3.91
CA ALA A 465 -11.60 19.99 -4.24
C ALA A 465 -12.00 19.09 -3.05
N GLU A 466 -11.83 19.58 -1.82
CA GLU A 466 -12.29 18.90 -0.60
C GLU A 466 -12.61 19.94 0.50
N ASN A 467 -13.87 20.38 0.53
CA ASN A 467 -14.39 21.30 1.56
C ASN A 467 -15.87 20.98 1.85
N PRO A 468 -16.25 20.50 3.04
CA PRO A 468 -15.39 20.24 4.20
C PRO A 468 -14.53 18.98 4.07
N MET A 469 -13.48 18.87 4.90
CA MET A 469 -12.62 17.70 5.00
C MET A 469 -12.50 17.20 6.44
N MET A 470 -11.99 15.96 6.61
CA MET A 470 -11.76 15.35 7.91
C MET A 470 -10.26 15.08 8.10
N LEU A 471 -9.68 15.68 9.12
CA LEU A 471 -8.37 15.31 9.64
C LEU A 471 -8.52 14.21 10.67
N THR A 472 -7.59 13.28 10.73
CA THR A 472 -7.59 12.20 11.71
C THR A 472 -6.28 12.11 12.47
N ALA A 473 -6.29 11.44 13.61
CA ALA A 473 -5.11 11.22 14.43
C ALA A 473 -4.03 10.35 13.74
N CYS A 474 -4.36 9.64 12.67
CA CYS A 474 -3.35 8.93 11.86
C CYS A 474 -2.30 9.88 11.27
N GLU A 475 -2.69 11.13 11.01
CA GLU A 475 -1.82 12.17 10.47
C GLU A 475 -1.15 13.05 11.55
N TRP A 476 -1.25 12.71 12.83
CA TRP A 476 -0.45 13.35 13.87
C TRP A 476 1.03 13.04 13.68
N LEU A 477 1.84 14.06 13.53
CA LEU A 477 3.27 13.87 13.28
C LEU A 477 3.95 13.22 14.50
N ASP A 478 4.62 12.10 14.24
CA ASP A 478 5.38 11.31 15.20
C ASP A 478 4.59 10.81 16.44
N VAL A 479 3.27 10.64 16.30
CA VAL A 479 2.40 10.00 17.30
C VAL A 479 1.58 8.89 16.66
N PHE A 480 1.61 7.70 17.26
CA PHE A 480 0.89 6.56 16.73
C PHE A 480 -0.52 6.43 17.32
N ILE A 481 -1.51 6.74 16.52
CA ILE A 481 -2.94 6.41 16.69
C ILE A 481 -3.46 5.97 15.31
N ASP A 482 -3.58 4.68 15.08
CA ASP A 482 -3.92 4.10 13.79
C ASP A 482 -5.22 3.28 13.81
N GLN A 483 -5.60 2.74 14.97
CA GLN A 483 -6.70 1.79 15.12
C GLN A 483 -7.89 2.39 15.87
N GLN A 484 -9.12 2.16 15.39
CA GLN A 484 -10.34 2.52 16.11
C GLN A 484 -10.38 1.91 17.53
N GLY A 485 -9.78 0.72 17.71
CA GLY A 485 -9.64 0.09 19.02
C GLY A 485 -8.90 0.93 20.06
N GLN A 486 -7.92 1.77 19.65
CA GLN A 486 -7.23 2.68 20.56
C GLN A 486 -8.17 3.76 21.09
N ILE A 487 -9.03 4.30 20.23
CA ILE A 487 -10.03 5.31 20.61
C ILE A 487 -11.10 4.69 21.51
N ARG A 488 -11.55 3.45 21.22
CA ARG A 488 -12.53 2.71 22.04
C ARG A 488 -12.02 2.48 23.46
N ARG A 489 -10.75 2.12 23.62
CA ARG A 489 -10.13 1.94 24.95
C ARG A 489 -9.87 3.27 25.70
N GLY A 490 -9.95 4.41 25.00
CA GLY A 490 -9.63 5.71 25.57
C GLY A 490 -8.13 5.97 25.73
N ASP A 491 -7.30 5.46 24.79
CA ASP A 491 -5.86 5.72 24.78
C ASP A 491 -5.60 7.23 24.82
N GLN A 492 -4.87 7.71 25.84
CA GLN A 492 -4.64 9.15 26.08
C GLN A 492 -3.38 9.61 25.37
N LYS A 493 -3.52 9.94 24.07
CA LYS A 493 -2.42 10.45 23.26
C LYS A 493 -2.76 11.79 22.65
N ASN A 494 -1.73 12.52 22.27
CA ASN A 494 -1.86 13.81 21.61
C ASN A 494 -0.73 14.03 20.62
N GLY A 495 -1.06 14.67 19.50
CA GLY A 495 -0.15 15.05 18.45
C GLY A 495 -0.64 16.31 17.73
N TYR A 496 0.04 16.71 16.68
CA TYR A 496 -0.30 17.86 15.87
C TYR A 496 -0.24 17.52 14.39
N TRP A 497 -1.01 18.26 13.59
CA TRP A 497 -0.95 18.20 12.13
C TRP A 497 -0.09 19.33 11.59
N GLU A 498 0.78 19.01 10.65
CA GLU A 498 1.38 19.98 9.76
C GLU A 498 0.41 20.26 8.60
N LEU A 499 0.02 21.51 8.45
CA LEU A 499 -0.98 21.93 7.48
C LEU A 499 -0.39 22.89 6.43
N ASP A 500 -1.00 22.89 5.24
CA ASP A 500 -0.86 23.95 4.25
C ASP A 500 -2.24 24.54 3.93
N VAL A 501 -2.42 25.81 4.26
CA VAL A 501 -3.65 26.58 4.04
C VAL A 501 -3.61 27.17 2.63
N THR A 502 -4.38 26.63 1.71
CA THR A 502 -4.35 27.05 0.28
C THR A 502 -5.02 28.39 0.03
N GLN A 503 -6.00 28.76 0.83
CA GLN A 503 -6.76 30.00 0.69
C GLN A 503 -6.90 30.69 2.04
N ALA A 504 -6.58 31.98 2.12
CA ALA A 504 -6.84 32.79 3.31
C ALA A 504 -8.36 32.93 3.53
N GLY A 505 -8.81 32.93 4.79
CA GLY A 505 -10.22 33.07 5.10
C GLY A 505 -10.59 32.61 6.50
N ARG A 506 -11.90 32.53 6.74
CA ARG A 506 -12.46 32.00 7.98
C ARG A 506 -12.61 30.49 7.85
N TYR A 507 -12.19 29.78 8.89
CA TYR A 507 -12.26 28.32 8.96
C TYR A 507 -13.00 27.90 10.22
N GLU A 508 -13.86 26.93 10.08
CA GLU A 508 -14.51 26.22 11.17
C GLU A 508 -13.78 24.91 11.44
N PHE A 509 -13.43 24.65 12.70
CA PHE A 509 -12.81 23.43 13.19
C PHE A 509 -13.75 22.77 14.19
N GLU A 510 -14.33 21.62 13.83
CA GLU A 510 -15.16 20.81 14.70
C GLU A 510 -14.32 19.67 15.29
N LEU A 511 -13.92 19.83 16.55
CA LEU A 511 -13.11 18.86 17.28
C LEU A 511 -13.98 17.75 17.84
N ARG A 512 -13.63 16.49 17.54
CA ARG A 512 -14.33 15.31 18.01
C ARG A 512 -13.37 14.26 18.57
N ARG A 513 -13.82 13.51 19.57
CA ARG A 513 -13.21 12.27 20.00
C ARG A 513 -13.68 11.10 19.12
N TRP A 514 -14.98 11.07 18.80
CA TRP A 514 -15.66 10.07 17.98
C TRP A 514 -15.99 10.66 16.61
N PRO A 515 -15.91 9.87 15.52
CA PRO A 515 -16.35 10.38 14.23
C PRO A 515 -17.87 10.67 14.24
N ARG A 516 -18.33 11.44 13.26
CA ARG A 516 -19.75 11.86 13.20
C ARG A 516 -20.73 10.69 13.20
N GLU A 517 -20.38 9.61 12.47
CA GLU A 517 -21.19 8.41 12.35
C GLU A 517 -21.31 7.58 13.64
N ALA A 518 -20.38 7.71 14.57
CA ALA A 518 -20.47 7.07 15.90
C ALA A 518 -21.49 7.75 16.81
N ASP A 519 -21.76 9.01 16.58
CA ASP A 519 -22.77 9.85 17.24
C ASP A 519 -22.72 9.85 18.78
N LEU A 520 -21.52 9.77 19.36
CA LEU A 520 -21.28 9.69 20.81
C LEU A 520 -20.83 11.03 21.40
N PRO A 521 -21.20 11.34 22.67
CA PRO A 521 -20.64 12.47 23.41
C PRO A 521 -19.11 12.34 23.58
N LEU A 522 -18.41 13.50 23.66
CA LEU A 522 -16.96 13.56 23.76
C LEU A 522 -16.39 12.74 24.94
N GLY A 523 -17.06 12.77 26.09
CA GLY A 523 -16.63 12.02 27.28
C GLY A 523 -17.12 10.58 27.34
N ALA A 524 -18.03 10.16 26.46
CA ALA A 524 -18.63 8.83 26.52
C ALA A 524 -17.62 7.71 26.30
N GLY A 525 -17.84 6.58 26.95
CA GLY A 525 -17.18 5.32 26.61
C GLY A 525 -17.87 4.60 25.44
N TYR A 526 -17.19 3.58 24.90
CA TYR A 526 -17.76 2.69 23.89
C TYR A 526 -18.05 1.33 24.54
N ASN A 527 -19.33 0.91 24.51
CA ASN A 527 -19.79 -0.32 25.20
C ASN A 527 -19.38 -0.40 26.68
N GLY A 528 -19.40 0.75 27.37
CA GLY A 528 -19.09 0.85 28.81
C GLY A 528 -17.60 1.03 29.15
N GLU A 529 -16.70 0.99 28.16
CA GLU A 529 -15.27 1.15 28.36
C GLU A 529 -14.74 2.49 27.79
N GLY A 530 -13.59 2.95 28.30
CA GLY A 530 -12.86 4.07 27.75
C GLY A 530 -13.52 5.45 27.92
N ALA A 531 -14.41 5.65 28.90
CA ALA A 531 -14.96 6.96 29.22
C ALA A 531 -13.86 7.91 29.71
N LEU A 532 -13.93 9.19 29.31
CA LEU A 532 -12.95 10.23 29.67
C LEU A 532 -13.63 11.44 30.29
N PRO A 533 -13.08 12.05 31.35
CA PRO A 533 -13.68 13.19 32.06
C PRO A 533 -13.46 14.52 31.32
N ILE A 534 -13.87 14.60 30.05
CA ILE A 534 -13.68 15.78 29.21
C ILE A 534 -14.61 16.91 29.63
N ARG A 535 -14.04 18.08 29.98
CA ARG A 535 -14.76 19.29 30.36
C ARG A 535 -14.35 20.53 29.60
N GLN A 536 -13.25 20.46 28.87
CA GLN A 536 -12.73 21.56 28.04
C GLN A 536 -12.20 21.01 26.72
N ALA A 537 -12.36 21.82 25.66
CA ALA A 537 -11.69 21.65 24.40
C ALA A 537 -10.78 22.84 24.11
N ARG A 538 -9.63 22.58 23.48
CA ARG A 538 -8.65 23.61 23.13
C ARG A 538 -8.19 23.41 21.71
N LEU A 539 -8.05 24.52 21.01
CA LEU A 539 -7.48 24.59 19.67
C LEU A 539 -6.30 25.57 19.69
N PHE A 540 -5.16 25.13 19.22
CA PHE A 540 -3.97 25.96 19.01
C PHE A 540 -3.57 25.94 17.55
N ILE A 541 -3.58 27.11 16.92
CA ILE A 541 -3.16 27.27 15.53
C ILE A 541 -2.58 28.69 15.37
N ASN A 542 -1.51 28.83 14.59
CA ASN A 542 -0.85 30.12 14.32
C ASN A 542 -0.56 30.94 15.60
N ARG A 543 -0.02 30.28 16.63
CA ARG A 543 0.34 30.87 17.94
C ARG A 543 -0.87 31.35 18.77
N ASN A 544 -2.09 31.10 18.32
CA ASN A 544 -3.31 31.47 19.04
C ASN A 544 -3.92 30.25 19.71
N MET A 545 -4.17 30.35 21.02
CA MET A 545 -4.87 29.35 21.81
C MET A 545 -6.30 29.82 22.09
N THR A 546 -7.28 29.01 21.70
CA THR A 546 -8.68 29.20 22.05
C THR A 546 -9.15 28.05 22.92
N ILE A 547 -9.88 28.35 23.99
CA ILE A 547 -10.39 27.36 24.94
C ILE A 547 -11.88 27.58 25.12
N GLN A 548 -12.66 26.51 25.17
CA GLN A 548 -14.08 26.54 25.49
C GLN A 548 -14.49 25.39 26.42
N PRO A 549 -15.50 25.58 27.26
CA PRO A 549 -16.05 24.50 28.08
C PRO A 549 -16.76 23.47 27.23
N VAL A 550 -16.82 22.23 27.72
CA VAL A 550 -17.52 21.09 27.14
C VAL A 550 -18.52 20.56 28.15
N LYS A 551 -19.79 20.41 27.73
CA LYS A 551 -20.85 19.78 28.52
C LYS A 551 -20.83 18.26 28.34
N PRO A 552 -21.31 17.47 29.30
CA PRO A 552 -21.35 16.01 29.19
C PRO A 552 -22.06 15.46 27.95
N SER A 553 -23.06 16.20 27.43
CA SER A 553 -23.83 15.82 26.23
C SER A 553 -23.20 16.24 24.91
N ASP A 554 -22.14 17.06 24.93
CA ASP A 554 -21.56 17.60 23.71
C ASP A 554 -20.83 16.52 22.95
N LYS A 555 -21.15 16.39 21.65
CA LYS A 555 -20.52 15.45 20.72
C LYS A 555 -19.34 16.06 19.99
N ALA A 556 -19.21 17.38 20.02
CA ALA A 556 -18.16 18.16 19.38
C ALA A 556 -17.89 19.47 20.11
N ALA A 557 -16.73 20.08 19.83
CA ALA A 557 -16.41 21.45 20.19
C ALA A 557 -16.00 22.21 18.93
N THR A 558 -16.70 23.30 18.60
CA THR A 558 -16.51 24.02 17.34
C THR A 558 -15.83 25.37 17.55
N PHE A 559 -14.80 25.63 16.76
CA PHE A 559 -14.00 26.86 16.79
C PHE A 559 -14.02 27.51 15.41
N THR A 560 -14.13 28.84 15.36
CA THR A 560 -13.95 29.61 14.13
C THR A 560 -12.67 30.45 14.23
N VAL A 561 -11.80 30.31 13.25
CA VAL A 561 -10.49 30.98 13.20
C VAL A 561 -10.26 31.58 11.82
N THR A 562 -9.70 32.79 11.77
CA THR A 562 -9.22 33.37 10.49
C THR A 562 -7.77 32.95 10.26
N LEU A 563 -7.50 32.33 9.11
CA LEU A 563 -6.18 31.84 8.74
C LEU A 563 -5.67 32.59 7.51
N PRO A 564 -4.38 32.95 7.48
CA PRO A 564 -3.70 33.36 6.26
C PRO A 564 -3.42 32.14 5.37
N LYS A 565 -3.15 32.36 4.09
CA LYS A 565 -2.56 31.35 3.22
C LYS A 565 -1.13 31.02 3.68
N GLY A 566 -0.76 29.72 3.59
CA GLY A 566 0.58 29.21 3.90
C GLY A 566 0.59 28.15 4.99
N GLN A 567 1.78 27.85 5.50
CA GLN A 567 2.01 26.80 6.47
C GLN A 567 1.42 27.11 7.83
N ALA A 568 0.81 26.12 8.46
CA ALA A 568 0.24 26.20 9.78
C ALA A 568 0.45 24.88 10.55
N ARG A 569 0.44 24.95 11.88
CA ARG A 569 0.42 23.77 12.74
C ARG A 569 -0.83 23.81 13.58
N LEU A 570 -1.64 22.74 13.49
CA LEU A 570 -2.82 22.56 14.32
C LEU A 570 -2.52 21.59 15.46
N HIS A 571 -2.78 22.03 16.68
CA HIS A 571 -2.72 21.20 17.88
C HIS A 571 -4.03 21.33 18.66
N THR A 572 -4.56 20.22 19.16
CA THR A 572 -5.86 20.20 19.85
C THR A 572 -5.75 19.47 21.18
N TRP A 573 -6.62 19.78 22.13
CA TRP A 573 -6.71 19.05 23.39
C TRP A 573 -8.16 18.93 23.85
N PHE A 574 -8.49 17.77 24.38
CA PHE A 574 -9.56 17.59 25.34
C PHE A 574 -8.94 17.49 26.73
N ALA A 575 -9.53 18.18 27.71
CA ALA A 575 -9.00 18.27 29.05
C ALA A 575 -10.11 18.18 30.10
N GLU A 576 -9.77 17.70 31.29
CA GLU A 576 -10.63 17.75 32.45
C GLU A 576 -10.63 19.14 33.08
N SER A 577 -9.45 19.76 33.16
CA SER A 577 -9.22 21.10 33.70
C SER A 577 -8.13 21.84 32.94
N ARG A 578 -7.86 23.09 33.33
CA ARG A 578 -6.79 23.89 32.72
C ARG A 578 -5.40 23.23 32.83
N THR A 579 -5.16 22.48 33.90
CA THR A 579 -3.85 21.85 34.19
C THR A 579 -3.83 20.35 33.91
N ASN A 580 -4.97 19.74 33.58
CA ASN A 580 -5.09 18.32 33.31
C ASN A 580 -5.58 18.03 31.88
N PRO A 581 -4.67 18.07 30.85
CA PRO A 581 -4.98 17.62 29.51
C PRO A 581 -5.12 16.09 29.49
N ILE A 582 -6.05 15.58 28.67
CA ILE A 582 -6.33 14.14 28.57
C ILE A 582 -5.82 13.57 27.25
N CYS A 583 -6.30 14.09 26.11
CA CYS A 583 -5.91 13.62 24.78
C CYS A 583 -6.14 14.72 23.73
N GLY A 584 -5.68 14.49 22.50
CA GLY A 584 -6.06 15.29 21.34
C GLY A 584 -7.44 14.98 20.82
N ALA A 585 -7.95 15.77 19.88
CA ALA A 585 -9.13 15.44 19.09
C ALA A 585 -8.73 14.43 18.01
N TYR A 586 -9.20 13.19 18.10
CA TYR A 586 -8.83 12.15 17.12
C TYR A 586 -9.42 12.41 15.73
N TYR A 587 -10.49 13.21 15.66
CA TYR A 587 -11.13 13.67 14.42
C TYR A 587 -11.34 15.18 14.49
N VAL A 588 -10.98 15.86 13.40
CA VAL A 588 -11.26 17.30 13.25
C VAL A 588 -11.86 17.53 11.87
N TYR A 589 -13.11 17.97 11.84
CA TYR A 589 -13.74 18.38 10.59
C TYR A 589 -13.43 19.84 10.35
N VAL A 590 -12.80 20.11 9.21
CA VAL A 590 -12.36 21.46 8.81
C VAL A 590 -13.23 21.93 7.66
N LYS A 591 -13.79 23.13 7.80
CA LYS A 591 -14.57 23.77 6.74
C LYS A 591 -14.10 25.20 6.54
N ARG A 592 -13.72 25.55 5.33
CA ARG A 592 -13.58 26.95 4.93
C ARG A 592 -14.99 27.54 4.74
N LEU A 593 -15.27 28.71 5.36
CA LEU A 593 -16.57 29.39 5.37
C LEU A 593 -16.71 30.41 4.24
#